data_801c29732d735dc3b057dada72d59b40
#
_entry.id   801c29732d735dc3b057dada72d59b40
#
_cell.length_a   1.000
_cell.length_b   1.000
_cell.length_c   1.000
_cell.angle_alpha   90.00
_cell.angle_beta   90.00
_cell.angle_gamma   90.00
#
_symmetry.space_group_name_H-M   'P 1'
#
loop_
_entity.id
_entity.type
_entity.pdbx_description
1 polymer ?
#
loop_
_entity_poly.entity_id
_entity_poly.type
_entity_poly.pdbx_seq_one_letter_code
_entity_poly.pdbx_strand_id
1 'polypeptide(L)'
;MKPAPDRIYDTLKRYWGFTEFRPVQLEIIRSVLEGRDTLALMPTGGGKSLTYQVPTLAREGLCIVVTPLIALMKDQVDRLRARAVPAVAIHSGLSPRQIDIALDNCAYGDVKFLYVAPERLA
;
A
#
# COMPACT_ATOMS: atom_id res chain seq x y z
N MET A 1 12.42 1.14 14.23
CA MET A 1 13.39 0.08 13.93
C MET A 1 13.23 -0.36 12.48
N LYS A 2 14.31 -0.47 11.75
CA LYS A 2 14.27 -0.94 10.37
C LYS A 2 13.95 -2.44 10.35
N PRO A 3 13.05 -2.93 9.50
CA PRO A 3 12.80 -4.36 9.39
C PRO A 3 14.05 -5.07 8.87
N ALA A 4 14.26 -6.30 9.31
CA ALA A 4 15.32 -7.13 8.79
C ALA A 4 15.05 -7.42 7.29
N PRO A 5 16.10 -7.59 6.45
CA PRO A 5 15.91 -7.92 5.04
C PRO A 5 15.00 -9.13 4.81
N ASP A 6 15.04 -10.11 5.71
CA ASP A 6 14.22 -11.32 5.63
C ASP A 6 12.71 -11.03 5.67
N ARG A 7 12.29 -9.96 6.35
CA ARG A 7 10.87 -9.62 6.46
C ARG A 7 10.22 -9.28 5.13
N ILE A 8 10.94 -8.65 4.21
CA ILE A 8 10.39 -8.33 2.90
C ILE A 8 10.18 -9.59 2.07
N TYR A 9 11.07 -10.56 2.16
CA TYR A 9 10.92 -11.84 1.46
C TYR A 9 9.83 -12.69 2.07
N ASP A 10 9.73 -12.75 3.39
CA ASP A 10 8.65 -13.44 4.09
C ASP A 10 7.29 -12.83 3.74
N THR A 11 7.21 -11.51 3.68
CA THR A 11 5.99 -10.78 3.30
C THR A 11 5.62 -11.10 1.86
N LEU A 12 6.58 -11.07 0.94
CA LEU A 12 6.34 -11.39 -0.46
C LEU A 12 5.78 -12.80 -0.63
N LYS A 13 6.38 -13.76 0.02
CA LYS A 13 5.94 -15.16 -0.03
C LYS A 13 4.56 -15.35 0.58
N ARG A 14 4.33 -14.75 1.74
CA ARG A 14 3.07 -14.91 2.48
C ARG A 14 1.87 -14.36 1.73
N TYR A 15 2.00 -13.16 1.16
CA TYR A 15 0.86 -12.45 0.56
C TYR A 15 0.77 -12.61 -0.95
N TRP A 16 1.86 -12.85 -1.63
CA TRP A 16 1.89 -12.96 -3.11
C TRP A 16 2.38 -14.31 -3.61
N GLY A 17 3.01 -15.12 -2.77
CA GLY A 17 3.50 -16.42 -3.17
C GLY A 17 4.79 -16.40 -4.00
N PHE A 18 5.43 -15.24 -4.12
CA PHE A 18 6.69 -15.10 -4.84
C PHE A 18 7.87 -15.22 -3.88
N THR A 19 9.01 -15.68 -4.40
CA THR A 19 10.23 -15.87 -3.60
C THR A 19 11.32 -14.86 -3.92
N GLU A 20 11.18 -14.11 -5.02
CA GLU A 20 12.18 -13.15 -5.46
C GLU A 20 11.55 -11.86 -5.97
N PHE A 21 12.29 -10.77 -5.80
CA PHE A 21 11.94 -9.47 -6.38
C PHE A 21 12.70 -9.27 -7.69
N ARG A 22 12.12 -8.48 -8.59
CA ARG A 22 12.87 -7.93 -9.72
C ARG A 22 13.88 -6.92 -9.17
N PRO A 23 15.07 -6.77 -9.82
CA PRO A 23 16.12 -5.87 -9.30
C PRO A 23 15.64 -4.45 -9.00
N VAL A 24 14.83 -3.86 -9.89
CA VAL A 24 14.29 -2.50 -9.70
C VAL A 24 13.37 -2.43 -8.50
N GLN A 25 12.54 -3.46 -8.29
CA GLN A 25 11.66 -3.51 -7.13
C GLN A 25 12.45 -3.50 -5.82
N LEU A 26 13.51 -4.28 -5.75
CA LEU A 26 14.32 -4.38 -4.55
C LEU A 26 15.05 -3.07 -4.23
N GLU A 27 15.56 -2.37 -5.23
CA GLU A 27 16.17 -1.05 -5.06
C GLU A 27 15.20 -0.04 -4.48
N ILE A 28 13.97 0.01 -5.02
CA ILE A 28 12.92 0.92 -4.55
C ILE A 28 12.53 0.57 -3.12
N ILE A 29 12.31 -0.70 -2.82
CA ILE A 29 11.91 -1.17 -1.49
C ILE A 29 12.98 -0.80 -0.45
N ARG A 30 14.25 -1.01 -0.76
CA ARG A 30 15.35 -0.65 0.13
C ARG A 30 15.39 0.84 0.40
N SER A 31 15.22 1.68 -0.63
CA SER A 31 15.19 3.12 -0.48
C SER A 31 14.05 3.57 0.45
N VAL A 32 12.87 3.00 0.28
CA VAL A 32 11.70 3.30 1.11
C VAL A 32 11.93 2.86 2.57
N LEU A 33 12.47 1.67 2.78
CA LEU A 33 12.74 1.16 4.13
C LEU A 33 13.81 1.94 4.87
N GLU A 34 14.74 2.56 4.13
CA GLU A 34 15.76 3.43 4.71
C GLU A 34 15.22 4.81 5.10
N GLY A 35 13.92 5.07 4.85
CA GLY A 35 13.29 6.33 5.17
C GLY A 35 13.55 7.44 4.16
N ARG A 36 13.99 7.11 2.96
CA ARG A 36 14.28 8.08 1.90
C ARG A 36 13.03 8.38 1.07
N ASP A 37 12.88 9.63 0.69
CA ASP A 37 11.92 10.01 -0.34
C ASP A 37 12.38 9.40 -1.66
N THR A 38 11.48 8.72 -2.35
CA THR A 38 11.85 7.90 -3.51
C THR A 38 10.95 8.21 -4.71
N LEU A 39 11.57 8.55 -5.84
CA LEU A 39 10.89 8.63 -7.12
C LEU A 39 11.17 7.35 -7.90
N ALA A 40 10.12 6.57 -8.19
CA ALA A 40 10.24 5.31 -8.89
C ALA A 40 9.57 5.39 -10.25
N LEU A 41 10.36 5.22 -11.31
CA LEU A 41 9.86 5.16 -12.68
C LEU A 41 9.95 3.72 -13.18
N MET A 42 8.80 3.11 -13.43
CA MET A 42 8.71 1.72 -13.87
C MET A 42 7.74 1.61 -15.04
N PRO A 43 8.01 0.69 -15.98
CA PRO A 43 7.07 0.44 -17.07
C PRO A 43 5.76 -0.15 -16.54
N THR A 44 4.68 0.04 -17.30
CA THR A 44 3.37 -0.56 -17.00
C THR A 44 3.52 -2.08 -16.92
N GLY A 45 2.92 -2.68 -15.89
CA GLY A 45 3.03 -4.12 -15.66
C GLY A 45 4.33 -4.57 -14.98
N GLY A 46 5.13 -3.62 -14.52
CA GLY A 46 6.42 -3.93 -13.86
C GLY A 46 6.32 -4.29 -12.38
N GLY A 47 5.12 -4.48 -11.84
CA GLY A 47 4.94 -4.79 -10.42
C GLY A 47 5.11 -3.58 -9.51
N LYS A 48 4.64 -2.42 -9.94
CA LYS A 48 4.77 -1.15 -9.20
C LYS A 48 4.17 -1.21 -7.80
N SER A 49 3.03 -1.86 -7.66
CA SER A 49 2.31 -1.92 -6.38
C SER A 49 3.12 -2.62 -5.30
N LEU A 50 3.91 -3.63 -5.64
CA LEU A 50 4.75 -4.34 -4.69
C LEU A 50 5.77 -3.42 -4.03
N THR A 51 6.21 -2.38 -4.72
CA THR A 51 7.27 -1.49 -4.23
C THR A 51 6.85 -0.68 -3.01
N TYR A 52 5.55 -0.44 -2.81
CA TYR A 52 5.07 0.20 -1.59
C TYR A 52 4.28 -0.76 -0.69
N GLN A 53 3.65 -1.78 -1.27
CA GLN A 53 2.83 -2.72 -0.49
C GLN A 53 3.69 -3.64 0.37
N VAL A 54 4.77 -4.19 -0.17
CA VAL A 54 5.66 -5.07 0.59
C VAL A 54 6.33 -4.36 1.76
N PRO A 55 6.98 -3.20 1.59
CA PRO A 55 7.59 -2.53 2.74
C PRO A 55 6.59 -2.09 3.80
N THR A 56 5.37 -1.72 3.40
CA THR A 56 4.32 -1.36 4.36
C THR A 56 3.92 -2.55 5.22
N LEU A 57 3.76 -3.73 4.62
CA LEU A 57 3.38 -4.93 5.35
C LEU A 57 4.53 -5.51 6.17
N ALA A 58 5.77 -5.21 5.80
CA ALA A 58 6.96 -5.67 6.52
C ALA A 58 7.26 -4.84 7.78
N ARG A 59 6.56 -3.74 8.00
CA ARG A 59 6.76 -2.85 9.16
C ARG A 59 5.42 -2.38 9.70
N GLU A 60 5.47 -1.75 10.88
CA GLU A 60 4.28 -1.15 11.48
C GLU A 60 3.91 0.15 10.78
N GLY A 61 2.64 0.52 10.89
CA GLY A 61 2.14 1.78 10.38
C GLY A 61 1.15 1.62 9.23
N LEU A 62 0.64 2.76 8.80
CA LEU A 62 -0.35 2.89 7.75
C LEU A 62 0.30 3.50 6.51
N CYS A 63 -0.01 2.97 5.33
CA CYS A 63 0.38 3.58 4.06
C CYS A 63 -0.80 4.36 3.49
N ILE A 64 -0.58 5.63 3.16
CA ILE A 64 -1.57 6.46 2.48
C ILE A 64 -1.18 6.53 1.01
N VAL A 65 -2.06 6.06 0.13
CA VAL A 65 -1.86 6.07 -1.31
C VAL A 65 -2.76 7.12 -1.95
N VAL A 66 -2.17 8.08 -2.62
CA VAL A 66 -2.91 9.16 -3.28
C VAL A 66 -3.00 8.87 -4.77
N THR A 67 -4.21 8.78 -5.30
CA THR A 67 -4.45 8.57 -6.72
C THR A 67 -5.75 9.22 -7.17
N PRO A 68 -5.79 9.87 -8.35
CA PRO A 68 -7.03 10.44 -8.89
C PRO A 68 -7.96 9.39 -9.52
N LEU A 69 -7.50 8.15 -9.69
CA LEU A 69 -8.21 7.12 -10.43
C LEU A 69 -9.03 6.24 -9.48
N ILE A 70 -10.33 6.52 -9.37
CA ILE A 70 -11.23 5.80 -8.46
C ILE A 70 -11.32 4.31 -8.81
N ALA A 71 -11.38 3.97 -10.10
CA ALA A 71 -11.44 2.58 -10.53
C ALA A 71 -10.19 1.79 -10.12
N LEU A 72 -9.00 2.40 -10.24
CA LEU A 72 -7.75 1.80 -9.81
C LEU A 72 -7.72 1.62 -8.29
N MET A 73 -8.17 2.62 -7.55
CA MET A 73 -8.27 2.61 -6.11
C MET A 73 -9.13 1.42 -5.62
N LYS A 74 -10.31 1.24 -6.20
CA LYS A 74 -11.20 0.12 -5.86
C LYS A 74 -10.58 -1.24 -6.18
N ASP A 75 -9.96 -1.35 -7.35
CA ASP A 75 -9.29 -2.60 -7.76
C ASP A 75 -8.15 -2.96 -6.80
N GLN A 76 -7.33 -2.00 -6.43
CA GLN A 76 -6.22 -2.21 -5.50
C GLN A 76 -6.73 -2.64 -4.12
N VAL A 77 -7.76 -1.99 -3.61
CA VAL A 77 -8.37 -2.34 -2.32
C VAL A 77 -8.93 -3.76 -2.36
N ASP A 78 -9.65 -4.12 -3.42
CA ASP A 78 -10.21 -5.46 -3.56
C ASP A 78 -9.13 -6.53 -3.61
N ARG A 79 -8.05 -6.28 -4.32
CA ARG A 79 -6.92 -7.21 -4.40
C ARG A 79 -6.22 -7.40 -3.05
N LEU A 80 -6.04 -6.32 -2.30
CA LEU A 80 -5.44 -6.40 -0.96
C LEU A 80 -6.34 -7.18 0.00
N ARG A 81 -7.65 -6.90 -0.02
CA ARG A 81 -8.61 -7.63 0.80
C ARG A 81 -8.66 -9.12 0.46
N ALA A 82 -8.56 -9.45 -0.82
CA ALA A 82 -8.49 -10.84 -1.26
C ALA A 82 -7.24 -11.57 -0.72
N ARG A 83 -6.19 -10.83 -0.38
CA ARG A 83 -4.98 -11.37 0.27
C ARG A 83 -5.03 -11.27 1.80
N ALA A 84 -6.20 -11.00 2.36
CA ALA A 84 -6.40 -10.81 3.81
C ALA A 84 -5.65 -9.60 4.38
N VAL A 85 -5.45 -8.56 3.57
CA VAL A 85 -4.82 -7.31 3.99
C VAL A 85 -5.89 -6.23 4.13
N PRO A 86 -6.07 -5.64 5.33
CA PRO A 86 -7.05 -4.58 5.52
C PRO A 86 -6.69 -3.31 4.75
N ALA A 87 -7.59 -2.89 3.87
CA ALA A 87 -7.43 -1.70 3.05
C ALA A 87 -8.78 -1.01 2.86
N VAL A 88 -8.77 0.32 2.78
CA VAL A 88 -9.97 1.12 2.55
C VAL A 88 -9.68 2.19 1.50
N ALA A 89 -10.73 2.67 0.84
CA ALA A 89 -10.66 3.76 -0.13
C ALA A 89 -11.63 4.86 0.26
N ILE A 90 -11.18 6.11 0.18
CA ILE A 90 -12.02 7.29 0.38
C ILE A 90 -12.11 8.05 -0.94
N HIS A 91 -13.32 8.17 -1.47
CA HIS A 91 -13.59 8.84 -2.74
C HIS A 91 -14.96 9.54 -2.69
N SER A 92 -15.27 10.29 -3.73
CA SER A 92 -16.49 11.10 -3.80
C SER A 92 -17.81 10.30 -3.76
N GLY A 93 -17.74 8.99 -4.05
CA GLY A 93 -18.91 8.12 -4.00
C GLY A 93 -19.32 7.69 -2.59
N LEU A 94 -18.55 8.04 -1.56
CA LEU A 94 -18.85 7.67 -0.17
C LEU A 94 -19.66 8.75 0.53
N SER A 95 -20.59 8.32 1.42
CA SER A 95 -21.30 9.24 2.30
C SER A 95 -20.34 9.77 3.38
N PRO A 96 -20.67 10.92 4.02
CA PRO A 96 -19.88 11.41 5.16
C PRO A 96 -19.73 10.38 6.28
N ARG A 97 -20.76 9.62 6.56
CA ARG A 97 -20.70 8.56 7.58
C ARG A 97 -19.73 7.44 7.20
N GLN A 98 -19.73 7.03 5.93
CA GLN A 98 -18.78 6.03 5.43
C GLN A 98 -17.34 6.51 5.54
N ILE A 99 -17.10 7.78 5.26
CA ILE A 99 -15.78 8.41 5.37
C ILE A 99 -15.32 8.41 6.84
N ASP A 100 -16.21 8.81 7.78
CA ASP A 100 -15.88 8.81 9.19
C ASP A 100 -15.54 7.41 9.71
N ILE A 101 -16.30 6.40 9.30
CA ILE A 101 -16.03 5.01 9.68
C ILE A 101 -14.69 4.56 9.13
N ALA A 102 -14.38 4.88 7.87
CA ALA A 102 -13.11 4.52 7.26
C ALA A 102 -11.93 5.16 7.98
N LEU A 103 -12.03 6.45 8.32
CA LEU A 103 -10.99 7.17 9.05
C LEU A 103 -10.79 6.64 10.46
N ASP A 104 -11.86 6.30 11.16
CA ASP A 104 -11.78 5.68 12.48
C ASP A 104 -11.07 4.32 12.42
N ASN A 105 -11.35 3.52 11.39
CA ASN A 105 -10.70 2.24 11.20
C ASN A 105 -9.20 2.40 10.89
N CYS A 106 -8.81 3.49 10.22
CA CYS A 106 -7.39 3.80 10.00
C CYS A 106 -6.70 4.24 11.30
N ALA A 107 -7.38 5.03 12.12
CA ALA A 107 -6.79 5.58 13.35
C ALA A 107 -6.73 4.55 14.48
N TYR A 108 -7.75 3.73 14.62
CA TYR A 108 -7.93 2.84 15.77
C TYR A 108 -8.03 1.35 15.43
N GLY A 109 -8.09 1.00 14.17
CA GLY A 109 -8.23 -0.38 13.70
C GLY A 109 -6.97 -0.91 13.05
N ASP A 110 -7.13 -1.98 12.27
CA ASP A 110 -6.02 -2.73 11.67
C ASP A 110 -5.71 -2.33 10.23
N VAL A 111 -6.32 -1.26 9.71
CA VAL A 111 -6.14 -0.86 8.32
C VAL A 111 -4.67 -0.56 8.03
N LYS A 112 -4.15 -1.17 6.98
CA LYS A 112 -2.75 -0.99 6.54
C LYS A 112 -2.61 -0.04 5.36
N PHE A 113 -3.64 0.07 4.52
CA PHE A 113 -3.60 0.92 3.32
C PHE A 113 -4.86 1.78 3.25
N LEU A 114 -4.65 3.09 3.12
CA LEU A 114 -5.71 4.06 2.88
C LEU A 114 -5.50 4.68 1.50
N TYR A 115 -6.42 4.43 0.58
CA TYR A 115 -6.40 5.03 -0.76
C TYR A 115 -7.31 6.24 -0.76
N VAL A 116 -6.77 7.38 -1.18
CA VAL A 116 -7.52 8.65 -1.19
C VAL A 116 -7.34 9.37 -2.53
N ALA A 117 -8.39 10.08 -2.94
CA ALA A 117 -8.29 10.98 -4.08
C ALA A 117 -7.60 12.28 -3.65
N PRO A 118 -6.84 12.96 -4.56
CA PRO A 118 -6.08 14.17 -4.20
C PRO A 118 -6.92 15.29 -3.63
N GLU A 119 -8.16 15.45 -4.09
CA GLU A 119 -9.07 16.52 -3.62
C GLU A 119 -9.45 16.36 -2.14
N ARG A 120 -9.26 15.18 -1.56
CA ARG A 120 -9.52 14.95 -0.14
C ARG A 120 -8.42 15.48 0.77
N LEU A 121 -7.29 15.85 0.18
CA LEU A 121 -6.15 16.39 0.90
C LEU A 121 -6.13 17.93 0.91
N ALA A 122 -7.03 18.54 0.17
CA ALA A 122 -7.14 19.99 0.08
C ALA A 122 -7.87 20.58 1.29
#